data_ba9825944495504055f5716c7f8ee286
#
_entry.id   ba9825944495504055f5716c7f8ee286
#
_cell.length_a   1.000
_cell.length_b   1.000
_cell.length_c   1.000
_cell.angle_alpha   90.00
_cell.angle_beta   90.00
_cell.angle_gamma   90.00
#
_symmetry.space_group_name_H-M   'P 1'
#
loop_
_entity.id
_entity.type
_entity.pdbx_description
1 polymer ?
#
loop_
_entity_poly.entity_id
_entity_poly.type
_entity_poly.pdbx_seq_one_letter_code
_entity_poly.pdbx_strand_id
1 'polypeptide(L)'
;PIMIAFFTSAILLLVFAHLSGWFVVVALAAYLTVGVILPIITTKLAREDGRRYRELVGEMNDFFLDSVRGMKEIQLFGYAKKRLDEIQQRSQKIDTAFERIKAQEAKVRVYTEVAVSAFNIIMLFTGLILFSLDKIDFSAFLIGVILLMSSYGPVIALSNLSSNLLQTLASGERVLSLLAEEPELKDVENAVDLKDVSRIDVENVSFAYGEEQILSDVSLSVKKGEILGIHGRSGSGKSTLLKLLMRFYDPKSGSIKINGETLPNINTRSLRDNMAYITQQTYIFNETIEENIRLARRDATLEEIMEAAKKASIHDFILSLPEGYQTKMTELGGNLSDGEKQRIGIARAFLHNAPIILLDEPTSNLDSLNEAMILKSLLNVKAEKLIILVSHRQSTMAICDQVIGIENGRMS
;
A
#
# COMPACT_ATOMS: atom_id res chain seq x y z
N PRO A 1 19.14 25.68 -0.57
CA PRO A 1 18.95 26.73 0.45
C PRO A 1 19.99 26.68 1.57
N ILE A 2 20.37 25.51 2.13
CA ILE A 2 21.38 25.40 3.20
C ILE A 2 22.73 25.99 2.75
N MET A 3 23.23 25.58 1.58
CA MET A 3 24.49 26.12 1.03
C MET A 3 24.41 27.63 0.80
N ILE A 4 23.27 28.11 0.27
CA ILE A 4 23.04 29.54 0.04
C ILE A 4 23.08 30.27 1.37
N ALA A 5 22.34 29.83 2.39
CA ALA A 5 22.34 30.46 3.70
C ALA A 5 23.73 30.45 4.35
N PHE A 6 24.48 29.35 4.23
CA PHE A 6 25.83 29.22 4.75
C PHE A 6 26.80 30.18 4.05
N PHE A 7 26.85 30.18 2.71
CA PHE A 7 27.77 31.03 1.96
C PHE A 7 27.42 32.52 2.11
N THR A 8 26.14 32.88 2.07
CA THR A 8 25.74 34.30 2.28
C THR A 8 26.08 34.77 3.68
N SER A 9 25.81 33.98 4.73
CA SER A 9 26.18 34.34 6.10
C SER A 9 27.68 34.42 6.28
N ALA A 10 28.46 33.52 5.67
CA ALA A 10 29.93 33.57 5.72
C ALA A 10 30.49 34.83 5.04
N ILE A 11 29.98 35.16 3.84
CA ILE A 11 30.39 36.38 3.12
C ILE A 11 30.04 37.64 3.94
N LEU A 12 28.83 37.67 4.50
CA LEU A 12 28.40 38.80 5.33
C LEU A 12 29.26 38.95 6.59
N LEU A 13 29.64 37.85 7.25
CA LEU A 13 30.54 37.90 8.40
C LEU A 13 31.95 38.44 8.01
N LEU A 14 32.45 38.10 6.81
CA LEU A 14 33.72 38.68 6.30
C LEU A 14 33.61 40.20 6.06
N VAL A 15 32.47 40.65 5.53
CA VAL A 15 32.24 42.11 5.38
C VAL A 15 32.16 42.79 6.75
N PHE A 16 31.45 42.20 7.72
CA PHE A 16 31.45 42.75 9.10
C PHE A 16 32.85 42.77 9.72
N ALA A 17 33.68 41.75 9.47
CA ALA A 17 35.07 41.70 9.96
C ALA A 17 35.94 42.84 9.39
N HIS A 18 35.69 43.21 8.15
CA HIS A 18 36.36 44.34 7.52
C HIS A 18 35.96 45.70 8.14
N LEU A 19 34.66 45.81 8.56
CA LEU A 19 34.15 47.04 9.18
C LEU A 19 34.58 47.16 10.65
N SER A 20 34.33 46.13 11.46
CA SER A 20 34.71 46.03 12.88
C SER A 20 34.53 44.61 13.44
N GLY A 21 35.51 44.16 14.25
CA GLY A 21 35.39 42.89 14.97
C GLY A 21 34.16 42.77 15.89
N TRP A 22 33.70 43.88 16.46
CA TRP A 22 32.49 43.92 17.30
C TRP A 22 31.22 43.70 16.49
N PHE A 23 31.16 44.12 15.23
CA PHE A 23 30.03 43.84 14.34
C PHE A 23 29.91 42.35 14.05
N VAL A 24 31.04 41.64 13.90
CA VAL A 24 31.05 40.17 13.75
C VAL A 24 30.43 39.47 14.93
N VAL A 25 30.79 39.90 16.17
CA VAL A 25 30.26 39.29 17.40
C VAL A 25 28.73 39.44 17.48
N VAL A 26 28.25 40.67 17.21
CA VAL A 26 26.78 40.93 17.21
C VAL A 26 26.06 40.13 16.13
N ALA A 27 26.59 40.12 14.89
CA ALA A 27 26.00 39.42 13.77
C ALA A 27 26.00 37.89 13.99
N LEU A 28 27.10 37.32 14.50
CA LEU A 28 27.20 35.91 14.82
C LEU A 28 26.20 35.49 15.91
N ALA A 29 26.09 36.29 16.99
CA ALA A 29 25.11 36.06 18.04
C ALA A 29 23.68 36.14 17.51
N ALA A 30 23.36 37.08 16.61
CA ALA A 30 22.07 37.21 15.96
C ALA A 30 21.76 35.97 15.09
N TYR A 31 22.69 35.54 14.25
CA TYR A 31 22.51 34.39 13.36
C TYR A 31 22.35 33.07 14.14
N LEU A 32 23.14 32.89 15.22
CA LEU A 32 22.99 31.72 16.09
C LEU A 32 21.64 31.72 16.81
N THR A 33 21.20 32.87 17.31
CA THR A 33 19.91 32.97 18.03
C THR A 33 18.74 32.72 17.09
N VAL A 34 18.68 33.45 15.95
CA VAL A 34 17.55 33.37 15.01
C VAL A 34 17.60 32.10 14.16
N GLY A 35 18.80 31.67 13.75
CA GLY A 35 18.96 30.52 12.82
C GLY A 35 19.06 29.16 13.50
N VAL A 36 19.42 29.09 14.78
CA VAL A 36 19.67 27.82 15.46
C VAL A 36 18.86 27.68 16.76
N ILE A 37 19.04 28.61 17.70
CA ILE A 37 18.48 28.48 19.06
C ILE A 37 16.94 28.54 19.02
N LEU A 38 16.37 29.57 18.41
CA LEU A 38 14.91 29.71 18.30
C LEU A 38 14.26 28.53 17.56
N PRO A 39 14.74 28.08 16.38
CA PRO A 39 14.17 26.94 15.70
C PRO A 39 14.20 25.64 16.51
N ILE A 40 15.28 25.35 17.24
CA ILE A 40 15.38 24.16 18.08
C ILE A 40 14.33 24.18 19.18
N ILE A 41 14.17 25.32 19.89
CA ILE A 41 13.21 25.46 20.97
C ILE A 41 11.77 25.34 20.43
N THR A 42 11.47 26.06 19.36
CA THR A 42 10.12 26.12 18.81
C THR A 42 9.67 24.82 18.16
N THR A 43 10.58 24.10 17.48
CA THR A 43 10.29 22.79 16.88
C THR A 43 9.95 21.75 17.96
N LYS A 44 10.65 21.75 19.10
CA LYS A 44 10.34 20.85 20.21
C LYS A 44 8.94 21.11 20.77
N LEU A 45 8.56 22.39 20.93
CA LEU A 45 7.24 22.77 21.44
C LEU A 45 6.08 22.45 20.49
N ALA A 46 6.30 22.60 19.19
CA ALA A 46 5.26 22.39 18.16
C ALA A 46 5.07 20.91 17.77
N ARG A 47 5.99 20.01 18.14
CA ARG A 47 6.01 18.61 17.67
C ARG A 47 4.78 17.83 18.11
N GLU A 48 4.29 18.03 19.33
CA GLU A 48 3.17 17.29 19.87
C GLU A 48 1.83 17.71 19.25
N ASP A 49 1.60 19.01 19.09
CA ASP A 49 0.40 19.55 18.45
C ASP A 49 0.32 19.09 16.98
N GLY A 50 1.45 19.12 16.26
CA GLY A 50 1.52 18.62 14.89
C GLY A 50 1.25 17.11 14.77
N ARG A 51 1.70 16.29 15.74
CA ARG A 51 1.37 14.87 15.79
C ARG A 51 -0.11 14.65 16.02
N ARG A 52 -0.68 15.33 17.02
CA ARG A 52 -2.10 15.21 17.38
C ARG A 52 -3.02 15.61 16.24
N TYR A 53 -2.71 16.69 15.53
CA TYR A 53 -3.46 17.10 14.33
C TYR A 53 -3.46 16.00 13.25
N ARG A 54 -2.29 15.40 12.93
CA ARG A 54 -2.21 14.33 11.93
C ARG A 54 -2.97 13.08 12.34
N GLU A 55 -2.96 12.71 13.61
CA GLU A 55 -3.76 11.60 14.14
C GLU A 55 -5.26 11.85 13.94
N LEU A 56 -5.75 13.03 14.32
CA LEU A 56 -7.16 13.40 14.15
C LEU A 56 -7.60 13.45 12.68
N VAL A 57 -6.74 13.93 11.79
CA VAL A 57 -7.01 13.91 10.34
C VAL A 57 -7.06 12.48 9.82
N GLY A 58 -6.16 11.60 10.27
CA GLY A 58 -6.18 10.16 9.95
C GLY A 58 -7.49 9.51 10.40
N GLU A 59 -7.87 9.67 11.68
CA GLU A 59 -9.13 9.16 12.23
C GLU A 59 -10.37 9.67 11.46
N MET A 60 -10.32 10.93 10.99
CA MET A 60 -11.40 11.51 10.19
C MET A 60 -11.49 10.90 8.81
N ASN A 61 -10.35 10.68 8.15
CA ASN A 61 -10.30 10.05 6.82
C ASN A 61 -10.84 8.62 6.88
N ASP A 62 -10.43 7.84 7.88
CA ASP A 62 -10.93 6.48 8.07
C ASP A 62 -12.44 6.45 8.31
N PHE A 63 -12.93 7.37 9.16
CA PHE A 63 -14.34 7.53 9.45
C PHE A 63 -15.15 7.97 8.23
N PHE A 64 -14.60 8.86 7.42
CA PHE A 64 -15.22 9.33 6.20
C PHE A 64 -15.30 8.22 5.15
N LEU A 65 -14.22 7.49 4.95
CA LEU A 65 -14.17 6.35 4.03
C LEU A 65 -15.18 5.26 4.43
N ASP A 66 -15.26 4.94 5.73
CA ASP A 66 -16.25 4.02 6.28
C ASP A 66 -17.68 4.51 6.03
N SER A 67 -17.91 5.82 6.19
CA SER A 67 -19.23 6.42 5.93
C SER A 67 -19.64 6.35 4.46
N VAL A 68 -18.69 6.53 3.55
CA VAL A 68 -18.95 6.42 2.10
C VAL A 68 -19.20 4.97 1.71
N ARG A 69 -18.40 4.02 2.23
CA ARG A 69 -18.58 2.58 1.97
C ARG A 69 -19.90 2.07 2.53
N GLY A 70 -20.27 2.52 3.73
CA GLY A 70 -21.53 2.15 4.39
C GLY A 70 -22.72 3.05 4.06
N MET A 71 -22.68 3.84 2.98
CA MET A 71 -23.74 4.82 2.66
C MET A 71 -25.12 4.18 2.49
N LYS A 72 -25.16 2.97 1.91
CA LYS A 72 -26.41 2.22 1.71
C LYS A 72 -27.07 1.87 3.06
N GLU A 73 -26.29 1.37 3.99
CA GLU A 73 -26.72 1.00 5.34
C GLU A 73 -27.13 2.24 6.15
N ILE A 74 -26.36 3.32 6.04
CA ILE A 74 -26.67 4.61 6.68
C ILE A 74 -28.03 5.12 6.24
N GLN A 75 -28.33 5.04 4.95
CA GLN A 75 -29.65 5.46 4.41
C GLN A 75 -30.75 4.48 4.81
N LEU A 76 -30.52 3.17 4.68
CA LEU A 76 -31.51 2.14 4.96
C LEU A 76 -31.99 2.17 6.42
N PHE A 77 -31.08 2.40 7.35
CA PHE A 77 -31.38 2.42 8.79
C PHE A 77 -31.60 3.84 9.35
N GLY A 78 -31.71 4.86 8.49
CA GLY A 78 -31.98 6.25 8.91
C GLY A 78 -30.88 6.86 9.79
N TYR A 79 -29.65 6.39 9.67
CA TYR A 79 -28.51 6.75 10.54
C TYR A 79 -27.80 8.05 10.10
N ALA A 80 -28.27 8.67 9.00
CA ALA A 80 -27.58 9.80 8.35
C ALA A 80 -27.38 11.00 9.28
N LYS A 81 -28.40 11.39 10.07
CA LYS A 81 -28.31 12.52 11.00
C LYS A 81 -27.22 12.31 12.06
N LYS A 82 -27.21 11.13 12.70
CA LYS A 82 -26.20 10.80 13.71
C LYS A 82 -24.80 10.78 13.11
N ARG A 83 -24.64 10.22 11.91
CA ARG A 83 -23.35 10.16 11.21
C ARG A 83 -22.83 11.57 10.88
N LEU A 84 -23.73 12.47 10.47
CA LEU A 84 -23.40 13.87 10.21
C LEU A 84 -22.95 14.60 11.48
N ASP A 85 -23.66 14.39 12.61
CA ASP A 85 -23.28 14.96 13.91
C ASP A 85 -21.90 14.48 14.37
N GLU A 86 -21.57 13.20 14.14
CA GLU A 86 -20.26 12.62 14.44
C GLU A 86 -19.15 13.23 13.55
N ILE A 87 -19.41 13.44 12.26
CA ILE A 87 -18.50 14.15 11.33
C ILE A 87 -18.22 15.55 11.86
N GLN A 88 -19.27 16.29 12.22
CA GLN A 88 -19.14 17.64 12.72
C GLN A 88 -18.33 17.72 14.02
N GLN A 89 -18.56 16.80 14.96
CA GLN A 89 -17.77 16.72 16.20
C GLN A 89 -16.29 16.42 15.95
N ARG A 90 -15.97 15.53 14.99
CA ARG A 90 -14.60 15.23 14.61
C ARG A 90 -13.93 16.40 13.91
N SER A 91 -14.68 17.10 13.02
CA SER A 91 -14.21 18.34 12.37
C SER A 91 -13.85 19.41 13.40
N GLN A 92 -14.70 19.65 14.41
CA GLN A 92 -14.40 20.60 15.48
C GLN A 92 -13.13 20.26 16.25
N LYS A 93 -12.85 18.97 16.50
CA LYS A 93 -11.59 18.55 17.14
C LYS A 93 -10.37 18.86 16.26
N ILE A 94 -10.50 18.68 14.94
CA ILE A 94 -9.44 19.01 13.98
C ILE A 94 -9.23 20.52 13.97
N ASP A 95 -10.30 21.31 13.92
CA ASP A 95 -10.24 22.77 13.92
C ASP A 95 -9.53 23.29 15.16
N THR A 96 -9.88 22.78 16.36
CA THR A 96 -9.21 23.18 17.61
C THR A 96 -7.74 22.78 17.66
N ALA A 97 -7.37 21.63 17.08
CA ALA A 97 -5.96 21.23 16.97
C ALA A 97 -5.19 22.12 15.97
N PHE A 98 -5.84 22.48 14.87
CA PHE A 98 -5.28 23.39 13.87
C PHE A 98 -5.06 24.81 14.42
N GLU A 99 -6.05 25.35 15.17
CA GLU A 99 -5.93 26.63 15.86
C GLU A 99 -4.73 26.66 16.82
N ARG A 100 -4.47 25.57 17.56
CA ARG A 100 -3.29 25.47 18.43
C ARG A 100 -1.99 25.55 17.63
N ILE A 101 -1.91 24.86 16.49
CA ILE A 101 -0.74 24.94 15.61
C ILE A 101 -0.55 26.39 15.12
N LYS A 102 -1.65 27.04 14.67
CA LYS A 102 -1.58 28.44 14.19
C LYS A 102 -1.19 29.43 15.28
N ALA A 103 -1.72 29.24 16.48
CA ALA A 103 -1.32 30.05 17.64
C ALA A 103 0.18 29.86 17.97
N GLN A 104 0.70 28.65 17.86
CA GLN A 104 2.11 28.36 18.09
C GLN A 104 2.99 28.97 17.00
N GLU A 105 2.62 28.85 15.71
CA GLU A 105 3.30 29.52 14.60
C GLU A 105 3.35 31.05 14.79
N ALA A 106 2.25 31.66 15.23
CA ALA A 106 2.20 33.08 15.52
C ALA A 106 3.16 33.47 16.67
N LYS A 107 3.22 32.70 17.75
CA LYS A 107 4.19 32.93 18.85
C LYS A 107 5.63 32.85 18.35
N VAL A 108 5.94 31.83 17.54
CA VAL A 108 7.28 31.68 16.94
C VAL A 108 7.67 32.91 16.12
N ARG A 109 6.73 33.41 15.29
CA ARG A 109 6.96 34.63 14.50
C ARG A 109 7.26 35.82 15.38
N VAL A 110 6.44 36.05 16.43
CA VAL A 110 6.63 37.14 17.37
C VAL A 110 8.03 37.05 18.05
N TYR A 111 8.41 35.89 18.54
CA TYR A 111 9.72 35.71 19.18
C TYR A 111 10.87 35.96 18.21
N THR A 112 10.74 35.55 16.95
CA THR A 112 11.74 35.80 15.92
C THR A 112 11.85 37.29 15.61
N GLU A 113 10.71 37.98 15.43
CA GLU A 113 10.71 39.44 15.16
C GLU A 113 11.26 40.25 16.34
N VAL A 114 10.94 39.87 17.57
CA VAL A 114 11.51 40.50 18.79
C VAL A 114 13.01 40.29 18.85
N ALA A 115 13.50 39.08 18.58
CA ALA A 115 14.95 38.80 18.57
C ALA A 115 15.67 39.58 17.48
N VAL A 116 15.13 39.61 16.26
CA VAL A 116 15.68 40.40 15.15
C VAL A 116 15.74 41.89 15.51
N SER A 117 14.67 42.45 16.06
CA SER A 117 14.59 43.85 16.49
C SER A 117 15.61 44.16 17.60
N ALA A 118 15.72 43.24 18.57
CA ALA A 118 16.69 43.40 19.66
C ALA A 118 18.14 43.44 19.15
N PHE A 119 18.51 42.53 18.24
CA PHE A 119 19.86 42.54 17.66
C PHE A 119 20.12 43.73 16.74
N ASN A 120 19.12 44.23 16.02
CA ASN A 120 19.24 45.47 15.26
C ASN A 120 19.49 46.66 16.19
N ILE A 121 18.81 46.75 17.32
CA ILE A 121 19.05 47.80 18.33
C ILE A 121 20.45 47.66 18.93
N ILE A 122 20.87 46.44 19.28
CA ILE A 122 22.22 46.16 19.80
C ILE A 122 23.28 46.61 18.77
N MET A 123 23.09 46.27 17.49
CA MET A 123 24.00 46.68 16.42
C MET A 123 24.08 48.21 16.29
N LEU A 124 22.94 48.90 16.35
CA LEU A 124 22.85 50.36 16.31
C LEU A 124 23.64 50.99 17.46
N PHE A 125 23.43 50.54 18.71
CA PHE A 125 24.16 51.05 19.87
C PHE A 125 25.64 50.71 19.82
N THR A 126 26.01 49.49 19.40
CA THR A 126 27.40 49.09 19.23
C THR A 126 28.11 50.00 18.21
N GLY A 127 27.46 50.23 17.07
CA GLY A 127 27.98 51.12 16.03
C GLY A 127 28.10 52.55 16.49
N LEU A 128 27.11 53.07 17.23
CA LEU A 128 27.13 54.43 17.78
C LEU A 128 28.28 54.61 18.79
N ILE A 129 28.53 53.64 19.67
CA ILE A 129 29.62 53.64 20.62
C ILE A 129 30.97 53.62 19.90
N LEU A 130 31.14 52.74 18.90
CA LEU A 130 32.38 52.65 18.12
C LEU A 130 32.65 53.93 17.32
N PHE A 131 31.62 54.57 16.78
CA PHE A 131 31.70 55.83 16.09
C PHE A 131 32.09 56.95 17.07
N SER A 132 31.47 57.04 18.26
CA SER A 132 31.82 58.05 19.27
C SER A 132 33.23 57.91 19.86
N LEU A 133 33.82 56.69 19.72
CA LEU A 133 35.22 56.42 20.12
C LEU A 133 36.20 56.54 18.96
N ASP A 134 35.80 57.14 17.82
CA ASP A 134 36.61 57.31 16.60
C ASP A 134 37.25 56.02 16.07
N LYS A 135 36.61 54.84 16.36
CA LYS A 135 37.07 53.52 15.91
C LYS A 135 36.56 53.12 14.53
N ILE A 136 35.47 53.72 14.09
CA ILE A 136 34.86 53.54 12.78
C ILE A 136 34.36 54.87 12.24
N ASP A 137 34.29 55.00 10.93
CA ASP A 137 33.69 56.17 10.28
C ASP A 137 32.17 56.05 10.18
N PHE A 138 31.48 57.13 9.82
CA PHE A 138 30.01 57.13 9.69
C PHE A 138 29.53 56.18 8.60
N SER A 139 30.30 55.99 7.52
CA SER A 139 29.96 55.06 6.45
C SER A 139 29.97 53.63 6.95
N ALA A 140 31.00 53.22 7.71
CA ALA A 140 31.08 51.88 8.30
C ALA A 140 29.97 51.63 9.32
N PHE A 141 29.63 52.65 10.14
CA PHE A 141 28.47 52.56 11.05
C PHE A 141 27.16 52.32 10.30
N LEU A 142 26.87 53.13 9.27
CA LEU A 142 25.63 53.04 8.51
C LEU A 142 25.52 51.69 7.76
N ILE A 143 26.63 51.31 7.08
CA ILE A 143 26.68 50.02 6.35
C ILE A 143 26.47 48.84 7.30
N GLY A 144 27.11 48.85 8.48
CA GLY A 144 27.00 47.79 9.46
C GLY A 144 25.55 47.54 9.94
N VAL A 145 24.83 48.64 10.24
CA VAL A 145 23.42 48.57 10.66
C VAL A 145 22.51 48.06 9.52
N ILE A 146 22.61 48.68 8.33
CA ILE A 146 21.78 48.30 7.17
C ILE A 146 22.04 46.85 6.74
N LEU A 147 23.32 46.46 6.75
CA LEU A 147 23.71 45.10 6.36
C LEU A 147 23.13 44.04 7.29
N LEU A 148 23.13 44.27 8.62
CA LEU A 148 22.50 43.36 9.55
C LEU A 148 20.99 43.29 9.32
N MET A 149 20.30 44.42 9.19
CA MET A 149 18.86 44.49 8.95
C MET A 149 18.43 43.71 7.69
N SER A 150 19.24 43.72 6.64
CA SER A 150 18.94 43.03 5.37
C SER A 150 19.39 41.55 5.34
N SER A 151 20.18 41.10 6.32
CA SER A 151 20.88 39.82 6.29
C SER A 151 20.07 38.62 6.84
N TYR A 152 18.92 38.85 7.48
CA TYR A 152 18.15 37.79 8.14
C TYR A 152 17.41 36.87 7.19
N GLY A 153 17.12 37.28 5.95
CA GLY A 153 16.36 36.50 4.98
C GLY A 153 16.85 35.06 4.79
N PRO A 154 18.13 34.84 4.44
CA PRO A 154 18.71 33.49 4.32
C PRO A 154 18.67 32.66 5.61
N VAL A 155 18.84 33.32 6.78
CA VAL A 155 18.83 32.63 8.09
C VAL A 155 17.43 32.16 8.47
N ILE A 156 16.41 33.01 8.24
CA ILE A 156 14.99 32.63 8.46
C ILE A 156 14.55 31.54 7.47
N ALA A 157 14.99 31.64 6.20
CA ALA A 157 14.73 30.61 5.21
C ALA A 157 15.31 29.22 5.61
N LEU A 158 16.52 29.23 6.20
CA LEU A 158 17.16 28.03 6.75
C LEU A 158 16.36 27.43 7.90
N SER A 159 15.85 28.26 8.80
CA SER A 159 15.00 27.85 9.93
C SER A 159 13.71 27.13 9.45
N ASN A 160 13.04 27.71 8.45
CA ASN A 160 11.83 27.12 7.87
C ASN A 160 12.12 25.82 7.10
N LEU A 161 13.30 25.71 6.50
CA LEU A 161 13.71 24.51 5.76
C LEU A 161 13.92 23.31 6.69
N SER A 162 14.41 23.53 7.91
CA SER A 162 14.68 22.45 8.87
C SER A 162 13.44 21.62 9.19
N SER A 163 12.28 22.25 9.36
CA SER A 163 11.02 21.53 9.62
C SER A 163 10.52 20.74 8.40
N ASN A 164 10.61 21.31 7.21
CA ASN A 164 10.23 20.65 5.97
C ASN A 164 11.17 19.50 5.61
N LEU A 165 12.47 19.65 5.87
CA LEU A 165 13.46 18.59 5.64
C LEU A 165 13.20 17.37 6.52
N LEU A 166 12.92 17.56 7.81
CA LEU A 166 12.59 16.46 8.73
C LEU A 166 11.33 15.70 8.29
N GLN A 167 10.31 16.40 7.80
CA GLN A 167 9.10 15.77 7.27
C GLN A 167 9.39 15.00 5.99
N THR A 168 10.19 15.54 5.08
CA THR A 168 10.62 14.88 3.84
C THR A 168 11.44 13.64 4.12
N LEU A 169 12.40 13.71 5.06
CA LEU A 169 13.21 12.56 5.48
C LEU A 169 12.36 11.47 6.11
N ALA A 170 11.40 11.81 6.98
CA ALA A 170 10.48 10.82 7.57
C ALA A 170 9.58 10.14 6.53
N SER A 171 9.17 10.88 5.49
CA SER A 171 8.43 10.30 4.36
C SER A 171 9.31 9.39 3.51
N GLY A 172 10.56 9.81 3.27
CA GLY A 172 11.58 9.00 2.57
C GLY A 172 11.90 7.71 3.33
N GLU A 173 12.03 7.77 4.64
CA GLU A 173 12.29 6.60 5.49
C GLU A 173 11.16 5.55 5.40
N ARG A 174 9.89 6.00 5.33
CA ARG A 174 8.76 5.09 5.10
C ARG A 174 8.83 4.38 3.75
N VAL A 175 9.21 5.10 2.69
CA VAL A 175 9.38 4.49 1.36
C VAL A 175 10.55 3.52 1.38
N LEU A 176 11.67 3.90 2.00
CA LEU A 176 12.84 3.02 2.11
C LEU A 176 12.55 1.79 2.96
N SER A 177 11.78 1.90 4.05
CA SER A 177 11.38 0.74 4.85
C SER A 177 10.53 -0.25 4.06
N LEU A 178 9.59 0.24 3.22
CA LEU A 178 8.82 -0.62 2.32
C LEU A 178 9.70 -1.30 1.26
N LEU A 179 10.69 -0.56 0.71
CA LEU A 179 11.63 -1.14 -0.27
C LEU A 179 12.63 -2.11 0.35
N ALA A 180 12.93 -1.94 1.64
CA ALA A 180 13.82 -2.82 2.40
C ALA A 180 13.09 -4.02 3.01
N GLU A 181 11.76 -4.11 2.87
CA GLU A 181 10.99 -5.25 3.34
C GLU A 181 11.39 -6.50 2.55
N GLU A 182 11.93 -7.47 3.27
CA GLU A 182 12.35 -8.72 2.66
C GLU A 182 11.15 -9.67 2.54
N PRO A 183 11.00 -10.38 1.39
CA PRO A 183 9.99 -11.41 1.26
C PRO A 183 10.13 -12.48 2.36
N GLU A 184 9.03 -12.82 3.00
CA GLU A 184 8.98 -13.89 4.01
C GLU A 184 9.39 -15.25 3.42
N LEU A 185 9.01 -15.47 2.15
CA LEU A 185 9.38 -16.66 1.38
C LEU A 185 10.45 -16.31 0.36
N LYS A 186 11.59 -16.98 0.46
CA LYS A 186 12.70 -16.86 -0.49
C LYS A 186 12.90 -18.18 -1.24
N ASP A 187 13.22 -18.09 -2.51
CA ASP A 187 13.66 -19.26 -3.28
C ASP A 187 15.06 -19.66 -2.83
N VAL A 188 15.34 -20.96 -2.84
CA VAL A 188 16.70 -21.46 -2.61
C VAL A 188 17.59 -21.14 -3.82
N GLU A 189 18.91 -21.00 -3.62
CA GLU A 189 19.85 -20.60 -4.68
C GLU A 189 19.81 -21.49 -5.93
N ASN A 190 19.45 -22.78 -5.78
CA ASN A 190 19.36 -23.76 -6.88
C ASN A 190 17.92 -24.25 -7.09
N ALA A 191 16.94 -23.36 -6.97
CA ALA A 191 15.54 -23.70 -7.21
C ALA A 191 15.31 -24.24 -8.63
N VAL A 192 14.52 -25.32 -8.72
CA VAL A 192 14.27 -26.06 -9.97
C VAL A 192 13.04 -25.47 -10.67
N ASP A 193 13.11 -25.36 -12.00
CA ASP A 193 11.94 -24.98 -12.80
C ASP A 193 11.06 -26.21 -13.08
N LEU A 194 9.74 -26.04 -12.92
CA LEU A 194 8.74 -27.04 -13.30
C LEU A 194 8.62 -27.10 -14.82
N LYS A 195 8.91 -28.24 -15.42
CA LYS A 195 8.77 -28.44 -16.87
C LYS A 195 7.45 -29.14 -17.22
N ASP A 196 7.08 -30.15 -16.45
CA ASP A 196 5.86 -30.91 -16.56
C ASP A 196 5.23 -31.11 -15.20
N VAL A 197 3.91 -31.23 -15.14
CA VAL A 197 3.21 -31.52 -13.90
C VAL A 197 2.42 -32.81 -14.07
N SER A 198 2.75 -33.82 -13.26
CA SER A 198 2.08 -35.12 -13.26
C SER A 198 1.35 -35.41 -11.96
N ARG A 199 1.85 -34.89 -10.83
CA ARG A 199 1.28 -35.22 -9.50
C ARG A 199 1.60 -34.13 -8.49
N ILE A 200 0.66 -33.91 -7.57
CA ILE A 200 0.83 -33.15 -6.35
C ILE A 200 0.60 -34.07 -5.16
N ASP A 201 1.52 -34.06 -4.20
CA ASP A 201 1.42 -34.78 -2.93
C ASP A 201 1.52 -33.80 -1.77
N VAL A 202 0.57 -33.89 -0.85
CA VAL A 202 0.56 -33.18 0.43
C VAL A 202 0.72 -34.22 1.52
N GLU A 203 1.78 -34.11 2.33
CA GLU A 203 2.16 -35.11 3.32
C GLU A 203 2.17 -34.50 4.71
N ASN A 204 1.24 -34.91 5.58
CA ASN A 204 1.15 -34.54 6.99
C ASN A 204 1.26 -33.00 7.25
N VAL A 205 0.65 -32.20 6.37
CA VAL A 205 0.74 -30.75 6.41
C VAL A 205 -0.06 -30.17 7.56
N SER A 206 0.62 -29.38 8.39
CA SER A 206 0.00 -28.55 9.43
C SER A 206 0.39 -27.10 9.23
N PHE A 207 -0.57 -26.19 9.47
CA PHE A 207 -0.39 -24.77 9.28
C PHE A 207 -1.20 -23.93 10.26
N ALA A 208 -0.64 -22.79 10.69
CA ALA A 208 -1.29 -21.81 11.55
C ALA A 208 -0.95 -20.38 11.11
N TYR A 209 -1.91 -19.47 11.19
CA TYR A 209 -1.67 -18.03 11.13
C TYR A 209 -1.29 -17.53 12.53
N GLY A 210 -0.02 -17.14 12.72
CA GLY A 210 0.47 -16.82 14.06
C GLY A 210 0.32 -18.01 15.01
N GLU A 211 -0.52 -17.89 16.04
CA GLU A 211 -0.82 -18.95 17.02
C GLU A 211 -2.10 -19.76 16.66
N GLU A 212 -2.92 -19.28 15.72
CA GLU A 212 -4.18 -19.92 15.36
C GLU A 212 -3.96 -21.09 14.39
N GLN A 213 -4.17 -22.32 14.89
CA GLN A 213 -4.04 -23.54 14.10
C GLN A 213 -5.20 -23.66 13.10
N ILE A 214 -4.87 -23.76 11.80
CA ILE A 214 -5.87 -23.85 10.72
C ILE A 214 -5.91 -25.23 10.09
N LEU A 215 -4.75 -25.86 9.85
CA LEU A 215 -4.65 -27.20 9.29
C LEU A 215 -3.80 -28.08 10.20
N SER A 216 -4.23 -29.33 10.40
CA SER A 216 -3.54 -30.30 11.25
C SER A 216 -3.50 -31.66 10.53
N ASP A 217 -2.29 -32.08 10.19
CA ASP A 217 -1.99 -33.41 9.64
C ASP A 217 -2.79 -33.76 8.38
N VAL A 218 -2.85 -32.83 7.42
CA VAL A 218 -3.57 -33.01 6.15
C VAL A 218 -2.66 -33.74 5.15
N SER A 219 -3.17 -34.84 4.57
CA SER A 219 -2.44 -35.64 3.59
C SER A 219 -3.34 -35.98 2.41
N LEU A 220 -2.96 -35.59 1.19
CA LEU A 220 -3.70 -35.91 -0.04
C LEU A 220 -2.76 -36.05 -1.22
N SER A 221 -3.25 -36.69 -2.28
CA SER A 221 -2.54 -36.81 -3.54
C SER A 221 -3.49 -36.66 -4.70
N VAL A 222 -3.07 -35.97 -5.75
CA VAL A 222 -3.83 -35.79 -6.99
C VAL A 222 -2.91 -35.87 -8.20
N LYS A 223 -3.36 -36.53 -9.27
CA LYS A 223 -2.60 -36.74 -10.50
C LYS A 223 -3.16 -35.95 -11.67
N LYS A 224 -2.36 -35.75 -12.68
CA LYS A 224 -2.81 -35.21 -13.97
C LYS A 224 -3.93 -36.07 -14.53
N GLY A 225 -4.99 -35.47 -15.03
CA GLY A 225 -6.20 -36.14 -15.52
C GLY A 225 -7.24 -36.36 -14.45
N GLU A 226 -7.00 -35.96 -13.21
CA GLU A 226 -7.95 -36.10 -12.10
C GLU A 226 -8.47 -34.73 -11.62
N ILE A 227 -9.70 -34.71 -11.17
CA ILE A 227 -10.32 -33.59 -10.43
C ILE A 227 -10.49 -34.02 -8.98
N LEU A 228 -9.76 -33.37 -8.08
CA LEU A 228 -9.91 -33.54 -6.65
C LEU A 228 -10.89 -32.50 -6.10
N GLY A 229 -11.98 -32.93 -5.54
CA GLY A 229 -12.95 -32.10 -4.81
C GLY A 229 -12.61 -32.02 -3.34
N ILE A 230 -12.64 -30.82 -2.79
CA ILE A 230 -12.46 -30.56 -1.36
C ILE A 230 -13.73 -29.90 -0.82
N HIS A 231 -14.41 -30.57 0.09
CA HIS A 231 -15.59 -30.01 0.74
C HIS A 231 -15.38 -29.79 2.24
N GLY A 232 -16.27 -29.02 2.87
CA GLY A 232 -16.23 -28.74 4.31
C GLY A 232 -16.87 -27.42 4.67
N ARG A 233 -17.09 -27.20 5.96
CA ARG A 233 -17.71 -25.97 6.47
C ARG A 233 -16.86 -24.73 6.16
N SER A 234 -17.50 -23.55 6.13
CA SER A 234 -16.75 -22.28 6.05
C SER A 234 -15.78 -22.17 7.22
N GLY A 235 -14.56 -21.70 6.96
CA GLY A 235 -13.50 -21.60 7.98
C GLY A 235 -12.75 -22.90 8.28
N SER A 236 -13.03 -24.03 7.59
CA SER A 236 -12.34 -25.31 7.86
C SER A 236 -10.90 -25.41 7.31
N GLY A 237 -10.36 -24.36 6.65
CA GLY A 237 -8.98 -24.34 6.15
C GLY A 237 -8.82 -24.64 4.65
N LYS A 238 -9.88 -24.86 3.89
CA LYS A 238 -9.83 -25.20 2.45
C LYS A 238 -9.07 -24.18 1.60
N SER A 239 -9.44 -22.91 1.71
CA SER A 239 -8.75 -21.82 0.98
C SER A 239 -7.29 -21.64 1.46
N THR A 240 -7.01 -21.96 2.72
CA THR A 240 -5.64 -21.97 3.26
C THR A 240 -4.81 -23.05 2.61
N LEU A 241 -5.37 -24.25 2.39
CA LEU A 241 -4.67 -25.31 1.67
C LEU A 241 -4.33 -24.89 0.23
N LEU A 242 -5.26 -24.24 -0.49
CA LEU A 242 -4.97 -23.70 -1.83
C LEU A 242 -3.85 -22.64 -1.81
N LYS A 243 -3.84 -21.78 -0.79
CA LYS A 243 -2.77 -20.79 -0.62
C LYS A 243 -1.40 -21.43 -0.34
N LEU A 244 -1.37 -22.54 0.41
CA LEU A 244 -0.15 -23.31 0.63
C LEU A 244 0.35 -23.97 -0.66
N LEU A 245 -0.56 -24.51 -1.49
CA LEU A 245 -0.23 -25.05 -2.81
C LEU A 245 0.38 -23.99 -3.74
N MET A 246 -0.13 -22.75 -3.68
CA MET A 246 0.44 -21.59 -4.41
C MET A 246 1.72 -21.04 -3.79
N ARG A 247 2.16 -21.61 -2.67
CA ARG A 247 3.29 -21.14 -1.88
C ARG A 247 3.18 -19.65 -1.53
N PHE A 248 1.98 -19.22 -1.06
CA PHE A 248 1.86 -17.93 -0.39
C PHE A 248 2.35 -18.00 1.06
N TYR A 249 2.41 -19.21 1.61
CA TYR A 249 2.96 -19.54 2.92
C TYR A 249 3.63 -20.91 2.83
N ASP A 250 4.65 -21.15 3.65
CA ASP A 250 5.19 -22.49 3.85
C ASP A 250 4.49 -23.20 5.03
N PRO A 251 4.27 -24.53 4.99
CA PRO A 251 3.67 -25.25 6.10
C PRO A 251 4.57 -25.23 7.34
N LYS A 252 3.99 -25.25 8.54
CA LYS A 252 4.75 -25.35 9.80
C LYS A 252 5.34 -26.75 10.02
N SER A 253 4.66 -27.79 9.53
CA SER A 253 5.14 -29.16 9.50
C SER A 253 4.56 -29.91 8.31
N GLY A 254 5.18 -31.03 7.94
CA GLY A 254 4.85 -31.78 6.75
C GLY A 254 5.52 -31.21 5.49
N SER A 255 5.10 -31.66 4.33
CA SER A 255 5.62 -31.19 3.05
C SER A 255 4.60 -31.23 1.94
N ILE A 256 4.74 -30.31 0.99
CA ILE A 256 3.98 -30.30 -0.27
C ILE A 256 4.97 -30.51 -1.39
N LYS A 257 4.69 -31.48 -2.26
CA LYS A 257 5.56 -31.89 -3.36
C LYS A 257 4.85 -31.85 -4.69
N ILE A 258 5.54 -31.44 -5.74
CA ILE A 258 5.11 -31.56 -7.13
C ILE A 258 6.10 -32.48 -7.84
N ASN A 259 5.66 -33.58 -8.40
CA ASN A 259 6.50 -34.61 -9.01
C ASN A 259 7.61 -35.14 -8.08
N GLY A 260 7.38 -35.14 -6.76
CA GLY A 260 8.37 -35.56 -5.76
C GLY A 260 9.30 -34.44 -5.26
N GLU A 261 9.34 -33.28 -5.93
CA GLU A 261 10.12 -32.12 -5.50
C GLU A 261 9.32 -31.25 -4.52
N THR A 262 9.92 -30.86 -3.41
CA THR A 262 9.25 -30.01 -2.39
C THR A 262 9.08 -28.58 -2.87
N LEU A 263 7.97 -27.92 -2.51
CA LEU A 263 7.68 -26.54 -2.95
C LEU A 263 8.82 -25.54 -2.68
N PRO A 264 9.52 -25.55 -1.53
CA PRO A 264 10.64 -24.65 -1.30
C PRO A 264 11.79 -24.76 -2.31
N ASN A 265 11.97 -25.95 -2.90
CA ASN A 265 13.02 -26.19 -3.91
C ASN A 265 12.59 -25.82 -5.34
N ILE A 266 11.33 -25.48 -5.54
CA ILE A 266 10.80 -25.08 -6.85
C ILE A 266 10.87 -23.56 -6.97
N ASN A 267 11.36 -23.05 -8.10
CA ASN A 267 11.36 -21.63 -8.43
C ASN A 267 9.94 -21.08 -8.35
N THR A 268 9.71 -20.08 -7.50
CA THR A 268 8.36 -19.52 -7.23
C THR A 268 7.71 -18.95 -8.48
N ARG A 269 8.47 -18.37 -9.40
CA ARG A 269 7.94 -17.87 -10.67
C ARG A 269 7.49 -19.04 -11.54
N SER A 270 8.32 -20.05 -11.71
CA SER A 270 7.98 -21.25 -12.47
C SER A 270 6.79 -21.99 -11.86
N LEU A 271 6.68 -22.05 -10.52
CA LEU A 271 5.51 -22.60 -9.83
C LEU A 271 4.23 -21.86 -10.22
N ARG A 272 4.24 -20.53 -10.18
CA ARG A 272 3.06 -19.69 -10.50
C ARG A 272 2.72 -19.70 -11.97
N ASP A 273 3.71 -19.78 -12.86
CA ASP A 273 3.49 -19.94 -14.30
C ASP A 273 2.81 -21.28 -14.65
N ASN A 274 2.96 -22.30 -13.79
CA ASN A 274 2.34 -23.60 -13.93
C ASN A 274 1.02 -23.76 -13.15
N MET A 275 0.51 -22.71 -12.49
CA MET A 275 -0.71 -22.75 -11.70
C MET A 275 -1.67 -21.62 -12.08
N ALA A 276 -2.94 -21.95 -12.32
CA ALA A 276 -4.02 -20.98 -12.37
C ALA A 276 -4.84 -21.06 -11.09
N TYR A 277 -4.99 -19.94 -10.37
CA TYR A 277 -5.77 -19.87 -9.15
C TYR A 277 -6.96 -18.95 -9.32
N ILE A 278 -8.15 -19.50 -9.14
CA ILE A 278 -9.41 -18.76 -9.16
C ILE A 278 -9.89 -18.62 -7.72
N THR A 279 -9.89 -17.37 -7.24
CA THR A 279 -10.34 -17.02 -5.90
C THR A 279 -11.87 -16.92 -5.83
N GLN A 280 -12.44 -17.05 -4.65
CA GLN A 280 -13.87 -16.88 -4.39
C GLN A 280 -14.40 -15.51 -4.86
N GLN A 281 -13.59 -14.45 -4.72
CA GLN A 281 -13.89 -13.12 -5.22
C GLN A 281 -12.85 -12.71 -6.26
N THR A 282 -13.30 -12.49 -7.50
CA THR A 282 -12.43 -12.03 -8.59
C THR A 282 -12.25 -10.52 -8.53
N TYR A 283 -11.00 -10.06 -8.43
CA TYR A 283 -10.68 -8.64 -8.50
C TYR A 283 -10.71 -8.16 -9.96
N ILE A 284 -11.45 -7.08 -10.21
CA ILE A 284 -11.57 -6.42 -11.52
C ILE A 284 -10.88 -5.07 -11.44
N PHE A 285 -9.90 -4.85 -12.33
CA PHE A 285 -9.19 -3.59 -12.46
C PHE A 285 -10.02 -2.56 -13.24
N ASN A 286 -9.80 -1.27 -12.98
CA ASN A 286 -10.42 -0.17 -13.73
C ASN A 286 -9.78 -0.01 -15.13
N GLU A 287 -9.88 -1.08 -15.91
CA GLU A 287 -9.37 -1.23 -17.27
C GLU A 287 -10.48 -1.82 -18.15
N THR A 288 -10.23 -2.06 -19.44
CA THR A 288 -11.19 -2.74 -20.30
C THR A 288 -11.38 -4.20 -19.90
N ILE A 289 -12.48 -4.84 -20.35
CA ILE A 289 -12.70 -6.28 -20.14
C ILE A 289 -11.58 -7.08 -20.79
N GLU A 290 -11.16 -6.68 -22.00
CA GLU A 290 -10.02 -7.29 -22.70
C GLU A 290 -8.77 -7.29 -21.84
N GLU A 291 -8.35 -6.12 -21.32
CA GLU A 291 -7.17 -5.99 -20.48
C GLU A 291 -7.31 -6.76 -19.17
N ASN A 292 -8.51 -6.80 -18.59
CA ASN A 292 -8.79 -7.61 -17.42
C ASN A 292 -8.58 -9.11 -17.67
N ILE A 293 -8.93 -9.64 -18.83
CA ILE A 293 -8.70 -11.06 -19.18
C ILE A 293 -7.24 -11.26 -19.60
N ARG A 294 -6.65 -10.33 -20.38
CA ARG A 294 -5.25 -10.34 -20.84
C ARG A 294 -4.24 -10.36 -19.68
N LEU A 295 -4.63 -9.94 -18.46
CA LEU A 295 -3.81 -9.99 -17.27
C LEU A 295 -3.17 -11.38 -17.04
N ALA A 296 -3.85 -12.45 -17.43
CA ALA A 296 -3.37 -13.83 -17.30
C ALA A 296 -2.24 -14.19 -18.27
N ARG A 297 -2.20 -13.56 -19.45
CA ARG A 297 -1.14 -13.72 -20.44
C ARG A 297 -1.08 -12.46 -21.33
N ARG A 298 -0.02 -11.68 -21.14
CA ARG A 298 0.13 -10.34 -21.75
C ARG A 298 0.23 -10.34 -23.27
N ASP A 299 0.79 -11.38 -23.85
CA ASP A 299 1.00 -11.59 -25.30
C ASP A 299 -0.18 -12.26 -26.01
N ALA A 300 -1.28 -12.52 -25.30
CA ALA A 300 -2.46 -13.15 -25.86
C ALA A 300 -3.13 -12.28 -26.92
N THR A 301 -3.49 -12.91 -28.04
CA THR A 301 -4.28 -12.26 -29.11
C THR A 301 -5.73 -12.09 -28.68
N LEU A 302 -6.47 -11.21 -29.36
CA LEU A 302 -7.90 -11.02 -29.07
C LEU A 302 -8.70 -12.31 -29.31
N GLU A 303 -8.34 -13.10 -30.32
CA GLU A 303 -8.97 -14.38 -30.62
C GLU A 303 -8.81 -15.36 -29.45
N GLU A 304 -7.62 -15.47 -28.86
CA GLU A 304 -7.37 -16.32 -27.69
C GLU A 304 -8.15 -15.85 -26.47
N ILE A 305 -8.27 -14.53 -26.26
CA ILE A 305 -9.09 -13.95 -25.19
C ILE A 305 -10.57 -14.29 -25.40
N MET A 306 -11.07 -14.18 -26.64
CA MET A 306 -12.44 -14.52 -26.99
C MET A 306 -12.71 -16.03 -26.76
N GLU A 307 -11.80 -16.91 -27.14
CA GLU A 307 -11.92 -18.36 -26.90
C GLU A 307 -11.93 -18.69 -25.39
N ALA A 308 -11.08 -18.05 -24.61
CA ALA A 308 -11.10 -18.19 -23.15
C ALA A 308 -12.42 -17.69 -22.55
N ALA A 309 -12.93 -16.57 -23.02
CA ALA A 309 -14.22 -16.02 -22.60
C ALA A 309 -15.40 -16.93 -23.00
N LYS A 310 -15.38 -17.60 -24.15
CA LYS A 310 -16.37 -18.61 -24.55
C LYS A 310 -16.35 -19.81 -23.59
N LYS A 311 -15.17 -20.33 -23.29
CA LYS A 311 -15.01 -21.43 -22.32
C LYS A 311 -15.52 -21.06 -20.92
N ALA A 312 -15.40 -19.79 -20.54
CA ALA A 312 -15.89 -19.25 -19.28
C ALA A 312 -17.37 -18.80 -19.34
N SER A 313 -18.08 -19.00 -20.47
CA SER A 313 -19.47 -18.62 -20.66
C SER A 313 -19.77 -17.13 -20.40
N ILE A 314 -18.80 -16.24 -20.74
CA ILE A 314 -18.93 -14.78 -20.55
C ILE A 314 -18.94 -14.03 -21.89
N HIS A 315 -18.57 -14.69 -23.00
CA HIS A 315 -18.41 -14.08 -24.33
C HIS A 315 -19.67 -13.36 -24.82
N ASP A 316 -20.83 -14.04 -24.76
CA ASP A 316 -22.08 -13.47 -25.27
C ASP A 316 -22.53 -12.26 -24.42
N PHE A 317 -22.31 -12.31 -23.12
CA PHE A 317 -22.52 -11.15 -22.26
C PHE A 317 -21.61 -9.98 -22.66
N ILE A 318 -20.33 -10.22 -22.89
CA ILE A 318 -19.39 -9.18 -23.29
C ILE A 318 -19.85 -8.54 -24.62
N LEU A 319 -20.27 -9.33 -25.61
CA LEU A 319 -20.79 -8.82 -26.88
C LEU A 319 -22.10 -8.05 -26.76
N SER A 320 -22.89 -8.28 -25.71
CA SER A 320 -24.12 -7.52 -25.46
C SER A 320 -23.86 -6.11 -24.92
N LEU A 321 -22.64 -5.81 -24.48
CA LEU A 321 -22.25 -4.50 -23.98
C LEU A 321 -21.97 -3.54 -25.18
N PRO A 322 -22.23 -2.23 -25.05
CA PRO A 322 -22.08 -1.26 -26.15
C PRO A 322 -20.70 -1.25 -26.80
N GLU A 323 -19.64 -1.43 -26.02
CA GLU A 323 -18.25 -1.42 -26.49
C GLU A 323 -17.61 -2.82 -26.49
N GLY A 324 -18.40 -3.87 -26.22
CA GLY A 324 -17.92 -5.26 -26.18
C GLY A 324 -16.71 -5.43 -25.26
N TYR A 325 -15.63 -6.02 -25.76
CA TYR A 325 -14.39 -6.23 -25.05
C TYR A 325 -13.68 -4.93 -24.62
N GLN A 326 -13.95 -3.80 -25.30
CA GLN A 326 -13.38 -2.49 -24.96
C GLN A 326 -14.17 -1.76 -23.86
N THR A 327 -15.25 -2.36 -23.37
CA THR A 327 -16.03 -1.79 -22.27
C THR A 327 -15.14 -1.60 -21.03
N LYS A 328 -15.05 -0.34 -20.60
CA LYS A 328 -14.23 0.04 -19.43
C LYS A 328 -14.96 -0.31 -18.14
N MET A 329 -14.25 -0.96 -17.21
CA MET A 329 -14.76 -1.29 -15.89
C MET A 329 -14.68 -0.09 -14.96
N THR A 330 -15.65 0.03 -14.07
CA THR A 330 -15.59 0.97 -12.96
C THR A 330 -14.74 0.40 -11.82
N GLU A 331 -14.47 1.22 -10.80
CA GLU A 331 -13.71 0.78 -9.63
C GLU A 331 -14.31 -0.52 -9.04
N LEU A 332 -13.46 -1.52 -8.81
CA LEU A 332 -13.84 -2.86 -8.33
C LEU A 332 -14.89 -3.58 -9.22
N GLY A 333 -15.05 -3.17 -10.47
CA GLY A 333 -16.03 -3.75 -11.38
C GLY A 333 -17.47 -3.51 -10.92
N GLY A 334 -17.78 -2.32 -10.41
CA GLY A 334 -19.10 -1.98 -9.88
C GLY A 334 -20.26 -2.06 -10.90
N ASN A 335 -19.93 -2.12 -12.18
CA ASN A 335 -20.86 -2.31 -13.30
C ASN A 335 -21.07 -3.79 -13.71
N LEU A 336 -20.49 -4.74 -12.96
CA LEU A 336 -20.64 -6.17 -13.18
C LEU A 336 -21.31 -6.83 -11.96
N SER A 337 -22.15 -7.83 -12.21
CA SER A 337 -22.62 -8.75 -11.18
C SER A 337 -21.47 -9.65 -10.69
N ASP A 338 -21.60 -10.20 -9.49
CA ASP A 338 -20.57 -11.09 -8.92
C ASP A 338 -20.35 -12.35 -9.78
N GLY A 339 -21.42 -12.85 -10.43
CA GLY A 339 -21.32 -13.97 -11.36
C GLY A 339 -20.52 -13.62 -12.63
N GLU A 340 -20.64 -12.40 -13.16
CA GLU A 340 -19.86 -11.94 -14.32
C GLU A 340 -18.39 -11.74 -13.94
N LYS A 341 -18.10 -11.15 -12.77
CA LYS A 341 -16.74 -11.06 -12.25
C LYS A 341 -16.08 -12.42 -12.12
N GLN A 342 -16.82 -13.39 -11.56
CA GLN A 342 -16.34 -14.76 -11.38
C GLN A 342 -16.01 -15.42 -12.72
N ARG A 343 -16.88 -15.27 -13.75
CA ARG A 343 -16.62 -15.79 -15.09
C ARG A 343 -15.42 -15.12 -15.77
N ILE A 344 -15.15 -13.84 -15.52
CA ILE A 344 -13.90 -13.19 -15.96
C ILE A 344 -12.68 -13.84 -15.30
N GLY A 345 -12.75 -14.16 -14.00
CA GLY A 345 -11.70 -14.89 -13.30
C GLY A 345 -11.44 -16.29 -13.91
N ILE A 346 -12.51 -16.98 -14.27
CA ILE A 346 -12.43 -18.29 -14.95
C ILE A 346 -11.84 -18.13 -16.35
N ALA A 347 -12.22 -17.08 -17.11
CA ALA A 347 -11.61 -16.77 -18.40
C ALA A 347 -10.09 -16.52 -18.29
N ARG A 348 -9.62 -15.84 -17.25
CA ARG A 348 -8.20 -15.71 -16.95
C ARG A 348 -7.51 -17.06 -16.78
N ALA A 349 -8.11 -17.98 -16.04
CA ALA A 349 -7.53 -19.31 -15.84
C ALA A 349 -7.46 -20.13 -17.15
N PHE A 350 -8.48 -20.06 -17.99
CA PHE A 350 -8.46 -20.73 -19.30
C PHE A 350 -7.45 -20.07 -20.26
N LEU A 351 -7.29 -18.73 -20.23
CA LEU A 351 -6.29 -18.02 -21.03
C LEU A 351 -4.87 -18.32 -20.59
N HIS A 352 -4.64 -18.39 -19.26
CA HIS A 352 -3.32 -18.74 -18.71
C HIS A 352 -2.90 -20.16 -19.11
N ASN A 353 -3.85 -21.05 -19.26
CA ASN A 353 -3.66 -22.41 -19.73
C ASN A 353 -2.65 -23.25 -18.90
N ALA A 354 -2.47 -22.95 -17.61
CA ALA A 354 -1.57 -23.67 -16.72
C ALA A 354 -1.95 -25.15 -16.57
N PRO A 355 -0.97 -26.07 -16.34
CA PRO A 355 -1.24 -27.50 -16.11
C PRO A 355 -1.96 -27.78 -14.79
N ILE A 356 -1.86 -26.90 -13.79
CA ILE A 356 -2.57 -27.00 -12.51
C ILE A 356 -3.64 -25.92 -12.46
N ILE A 357 -4.87 -26.30 -12.11
CA ILE A 357 -5.98 -25.36 -11.89
C ILE A 357 -6.49 -25.54 -10.46
N LEU A 358 -6.40 -24.46 -9.67
CA LEU A 358 -6.92 -24.37 -8.32
C LEU A 358 -8.16 -23.48 -8.32
N LEU A 359 -9.29 -23.99 -7.83
CA LEU A 359 -10.57 -23.29 -7.84
C LEU A 359 -11.12 -23.20 -6.42
N ASP A 360 -11.33 -21.98 -5.94
CA ASP A 360 -11.91 -21.70 -4.63
C ASP A 360 -13.35 -21.21 -4.80
N GLU A 361 -14.32 -22.09 -4.64
CA GLU A 361 -15.75 -21.84 -4.81
C GLU A 361 -16.12 -21.19 -6.17
N PRO A 362 -15.67 -21.74 -7.31
CA PRO A 362 -15.74 -21.07 -8.62
C PRO A 362 -17.17 -20.88 -9.16
N THR A 363 -18.18 -21.48 -8.53
CA THR A 363 -19.57 -21.43 -9.00
C THR A 363 -20.53 -20.86 -7.96
N SER A 364 -20.04 -20.35 -6.84
CA SER A 364 -20.85 -19.89 -5.70
C SER A 364 -21.90 -18.82 -6.07
N ASN A 365 -21.57 -17.93 -6.99
CA ASN A 365 -22.40 -16.80 -7.43
C ASN A 365 -23.04 -17.01 -8.81
N LEU A 366 -23.09 -18.27 -9.30
CA LEU A 366 -23.62 -18.60 -10.61
C LEU A 366 -24.99 -19.26 -10.52
N ASP A 367 -25.82 -19.01 -11.53
CA ASP A 367 -27.02 -19.80 -11.78
C ASP A 367 -26.68 -21.22 -12.31
N SER A 368 -27.63 -22.11 -12.27
CA SER A 368 -27.43 -23.52 -12.61
C SER A 368 -26.99 -23.76 -14.07
N LEU A 369 -27.40 -22.90 -15.01
CA LEU A 369 -27.01 -23.03 -16.41
C LEU A 369 -25.52 -22.63 -16.60
N ASN A 370 -25.12 -21.48 -16.11
CA ASN A 370 -23.74 -21.02 -16.16
C ASN A 370 -22.80 -21.96 -15.37
N GLU A 371 -23.23 -22.44 -14.20
CA GLU A 371 -22.51 -23.47 -13.45
C GLU A 371 -22.27 -24.73 -14.31
N ALA A 372 -23.31 -25.28 -14.92
CA ALA A 372 -23.20 -26.49 -15.74
C ALA A 372 -22.25 -26.30 -16.94
N MET A 373 -22.27 -25.13 -17.58
CA MET A 373 -21.36 -24.80 -18.69
C MET A 373 -19.91 -24.76 -18.25
N ILE A 374 -19.61 -24.15 -17.10
CA ILE A 374 -18.25 -24.08 -16.55
C ILE A 374 -17.77 -25.48 -16.12
N LEU A 375 -18.62 -26.27 -15.43
CA LEU A 375 -18.27 -27.64 -15.05
C LEU A 375 -17.98 -28.51 -16.28
N LYS A 376 -18.76 -28.34 -17.36
CA LYS A 376 -18.50 -29.01 -18.64
C LYS A 376 -17.16 -28.56 -19.26
N SER A 377 -16.84 -27.28 -19.20
CA SER A 377 -15.55 -26.77 -19.69
C SER A 377 -14.35 -27.32 -18.90
N LEU A 378 -14.49 -27.50 -17.60
CA LEU A 378 -13.47 -28.13 -16.76
C LEU A 378 -13.29 -29.62 -17.12
N LEU A 379 -14.40 -30.35 -17.33
CA LEU A 379 -14.37 -31.75 -17.78
C LEU A 379 -13.67 -31.91 -19.13
N ASN A 380 -13.86 -30.97 -20.05
CA ASN A 380 -13.23 -31.01 -21.40
C ASN A 380 -11.70 -30.86 -21.34
N VAL A 381 -11.17 -30.13 -20.36
CA VAL A 381 -9.73 -29.92 -20.21
C VAL A 381 -9.09 -30.88 -19.18
N LYS A 382 -9.88 -31.67 -18.48
CA LYS A 382 -9.48 -32.56 -17.39
C LYS A 382 -8.29 -33.46 -17.77
N ALA A 383 -8.33 -34.10 -18.93
CA ALA A 383 -7.33 -35.09 -19.35
C ALA A 383 -5.88 -34.52 -19.38
N GLU A 384 -5.76 -33.22 -19.64
CA GLU A 384 -4.46 -32.53 -19.74
C GLU A 384 -4.05 -31.75 -18.50
N LYS A 385 -4.95 -31.63 -17.53
CA LYS A 385 -4.80 -30.79 -16.35
C LYS A 385 -4.87 -31.61 -15.05
N LEU A 386 -4.34 -31.03 -14.00
CA LEU A 386 -4.55 -31.42 -12.62
C LEU A 386 -5.44 -30.35 -11.99
N ILE A 387 -6.62 -30.75 -11.50
CA ILE A 387 -7.64 -29.81 -11.02
C ILE A 387 -7.93 -30.08 -9.55
N ILE A 388 -7.82 -29.06 -8.71
CA ILE A 388 -8.24 -29.08 -7.32
C ILE A 388 -9.35 -28.05 -7.16
N LEU A 389 -10.51 -28.51 -6.71
CA LEU A 389 -11.74 -27.74 -6.66
C LEU A 389 -12.31 -27.75 -5.24
N VAL A 390 -12.44 -26.58 -4.66
CA VAL A 390 -13.10 -26.36 -3.37
C VAL A 390 -14.55 -25.93 -3.62
N SER A 391 -15.52 -26.65 -3.06
CA SER A 391 -16.93 -26.24 -3.12
C SER A 391 -17.75 -26.91 -2.01
N HIS A 392 -18.85 -26.28 -1.68
CA HIS A 392 -19.89 -26.84 -0.82
C HIS A 392 -21.13 -27.35 -1.62
N ARG A 393 -21.13 -27.16 -2.95
CA ARG A 393 -22.24 -27.58 -3.82
C ARG A 393 -22.07 -29.03 -4.28
N GLN A 394 -23.14 -29.81 -4.17
CA GLN A 394 -23.15 -31.21 -4.62
C GLN A 394 -22.96 -31.34 -6.14
N SER A 395 -23.55 -30.43 -6.94
CA SER A 395 -23.39 -30.39 -8.39
C SER A 395 -21.92 -30.28 -8.80
N THR A 396 -21.18 -29.42 -8.10
CA THR A 396 -19.74 -29.19 -8.34
C THR A 396 -18.91 -30.41 -7.92
N MET A 397 -19.26 -31.07 -6.79
CA MET A 397 -18.58 -32.30 -6.34
C MET A 397 -18.85 -33.49 -7.25
N ALA A 398 -19.97 -33.52 -7.97
CA ALA A 398 -20.34 -34.62 -8.86
C ALA A 398 -19.40 -34.82 -10.07
N ILE A 399 -18.60 -33.80 -10.45
CA ILE A 399 -17.59 -33.93 -11.53
C ILE A 399 -16.23 -34.41 -11.04
N CYS A 400 -16.02 -34.53 -9.72
CA CYS A 400 -14.74 -34.89 -9.12
C CYS A 400 -14.56 -36.41 -9.15
N ASP A 401 -13.30 -36.86 -9.44
CA ASP A 401 -12.93 -38.27 -9.38
C ASP A 401 -12.72 -38.73 -7.95
N GLN A 402 -12.23 -37.82 -7.12
CA GLN A 402 -12.01 -38.03 -5.69
C GLN A 402 -12.57 -36.84 -4.93
N VAL A 403 -13.25 -37.11 -3.83
CA VAL A 403 -13.77 -36.07 -2.94
C VAL A 403 -13.28 -36.33 -1.52
N ILE A 404 -12.71 -35.27 -0.90
CA ILE A 404 -12.23 -35.30 0.48
C ILE A 404 -12.95 -34.25 1.31
N GLY A 405 -13.18 -34.54 2.58
CA GLY A 405 -13.71 -33.59 3.55
C GLY A 405 -12.58 -32.91 4.35
N ILE A 406 -12.71 -31.62 4.67
CA ILE A 406 -11.89 -30.97 5.67
C ILE A 406 -12.81 -30.39 6.74
N GLU A 407 -12.71 -30.92 7.96
CA GLU A 407 -13.45 -30.44 9.12
C GLU A 407 -12.49 -30.07 10.26
N ASN A 408 -12.66 -28.87 10.81
CA ASN A 408 -11.79 -28.34 11.88
C ASN A 408 -10.28 -28.51 11.59
N GLY A 409 -9.89 -28.26 10.33
CA GLY A 409 -8.51 -28.35 9.91
C GLY A 409 -7.95 -29.76 9.71
N ARG A 410 -8.78 -30.81 9.79
CA ARG A 410 -8.39 -32.23 9.58
C ARG A 410 -9.16 -32.84 8.43
N MET A 411 -8.56 -33.82 7.78
CA MET A 411 -9.25 -34.64 6.79
C MET A 411 -10.25 -35.57 7.45
N SER A 412 -11.44 -35.68 6.84
CA SER A 412 -12.53 -36.57 7.23
C SER A 412 -12.90 -37.51 6.10
#